data_ca65b7196d2805486aa97aad3705c014
#
_entry.id   ca65b7196d2805486aa97aad3705c014
#
_cell.length_a   1.000
_cell.length_b   1.000
_cell.length_c   1.000
_cell.angle_alpha   90.00
_cell.angle_beta   90.00
_cell.angle_gamma   90.00
#
_symmetry.space_group_name_H-M   'P 1'
#
loop_
_entity.id
_entity.type
_entity.pdbx_description
1 polymer ?
#
loop_
_entity_poly.entity_id
_entity_poly.type
_entity_poly.pdbx_seq_one_letter_code
_entity_poly.pdbx_strand_id
1 'polypeptide(L)'
;MMVTCTGLLTFIALTAQAQNTVKLTFADSSARATVAGSFARGNTVYVSLTDLLSTFSLSSYENKEARKLELKRGSARVKVTARNPFVVVSEGGGPPASVQLSNDVIYAAGSFFIPIRDFLPLFPVTFGMQASFDDATRTLRIGTPAPATFFDVPSIAIEPKTNGLLIRIAATRKLTDYETWLRSDGWLYVTIAGARADTAAINAMTPVLPVKQIVTIQSPTSVQLTFRLSGQMEFSEIVPDDSTNDLLLSVRAPIPKRAPPPVPVRSAPVDRAAKPIDLEDQRKRWDLDVIVLDAGHGGYDPGTIGVTGVKEKNVTLGIVLKLGKLLERAFPHVKVVYTRKTDKFVELDRRGKIANEAGGKLFISVHANALPKKPSSLRGFEVYLLRPGRTEEAVAIAERENSVIELEEGYEERYQKLTEENFILVTMAQSSYVKASEVFADLAQKQLAAKTHLPNRGVKQAGFYVLVGAAMPNVLVETAYLSNREDERFLNSDAGQRKIADALFLAIQKYKKEYEKLLQEGKTDEP
;
A
#
# COMPACT_ATOMS: atom_id res chain seq x y z
N MET A 1 65.52 -12.32 0.38
CA MET A 1 64.58 -12.47 1.49
C MET A 1 63.21 -12.00 0.97
N MET A 2 62.46 -12.94 0.47
CA MET A 2 61.20 -12.73 -0.23
C MET A 2 60.07 -12.94 0.77
N VAL A 3 59.31 -11.91 1.06
CA VAL A 3 58.11 -11.97 1.92
C VAL A 3 56.91 -12.07 1.01
N THR A 4 56.35 -13.25 0.92
CA THR A 4 55.08 -13.52 0.24
C THR A 4 53.91 -13.11 1.17
N CYS A 5 53.18 -12.08 0.78
CA CYS A 5 51.96 -11.68 1.45
C CYS A 5 50.79 -12.47 0.85
N THR A 6 50.36 -13.51 1.56
CA THR A 6 49.17 -14.31 1.20
C THR A 6 47.93 -13.56 1.71
N GLY A 7 47.25 -12.87 0.79
CA GLY A 7 45.93 -12.25 1.07
C GLY A 7 44.88 -13.36 1.22
N LEU A 8 44.35 -13.50 2.42
CA LEU A 8 43.22 -14.35 2.75
C LEU A 8 41.94 -13.70 2.25
N LEU A 9 41.47 -14.12 1.09
CA LEU A 9 40.12 -13.82 0.61
C LEU A 9 39.14 -14.62 1.47
N THR A 10 38.56 -13.95 2.46
CA THR A 10 37.44 -14.49 3.22
C THR A 10 36.18 -14.43 2.34
N PHE A 11 35.93 -15.52 1.63
CA PHE A 11 34.62 -15.83 1.09
C PHE A 11 33.65 -15.94 2.27
N ILE A 12 32.81 -14.91 2.48
CA ILE A 12 31.61 -15.06 3.32
C ILE A 12 30.70 -16.01 2.57
N ALA A 13 30.82 -17.30 2.87
CA ALA A 13 29.84 -18.28 2.49
C ALA A 13 28.51 -17.85 3.13
N LEU A 14 27.55 -17.42 2.32
CA LEU A 14 26.16 -17.40 2.71
C LEU A 14 25.84 -18.83 3.14
N THR A 15 25.79 -19.06 4.45
CA THR A 15 25.32 -20.33 5.01
C THR A 15 23.96 -20.60 4.43
N ALA A 16 23.83 -21.66 3.66
CA ALA A 16 22.58 -22.21 3.20
C ALA A 16 21.70 -22.44 4.43
N GLN A 17 20.80 -21.51 4.71
CA GLN A 17 19.69 -21.77 5.63
C GLN A 17 18.95 -22.98 5.06
N ALA A 18 18.75 -24.00 5.89
CA ALA A 18 18.06 -25.21 5.55
C ALA A 18 16.86 -24.87 4.64
N GLN A 19 16.86 -25.39 3.41
CA GLN A 19 15.74 -25.26 2.50
C GLN A 19 14.56 -25.94 3.19
N ASN A 20 13.72 -25.15 3.87
CA ASN A 20 12.47 -25.64 4.39
C ASN A 20 11.59 -25.98 3.19
N THR A 21 10.93 -27.11 3.24
CA THR A 21 9.99 -27.51 2.21
C THR A 21 8.57 -27.23 2.70
N VAL A 22 7.68 -26.94 1.76
CA VAL A 22 6.23 -26.92 1.96
C VAL A 22 5.68 -28.23 1.39
N LYS A 23 4.90 -28.93 2.21
CA LYS A 23 4.19 -30.13 1.80
C LYS A 23 3.00 -29.76 0.94
N LEU A 24 2.88 -30.38 -0.23
CA LEU A 24 1.73 -30.24 -1.12
C LEU A 24 0.78 -31.43 -0.89
N THR A 25 -0.50 -31.17 -0.65
CA THR A 25 -1.53 -32.19 -0.53
C THR A 25 -2.67 -31.90 -1.48
N PHE A 26 -3.19 -32.93 -2.16
CA PHE A 26 -4.26 -32.82 -3.14
C PHE A 26 -5.53 -33.48 -2.61
N ALA A 27 -6.67 -32.81 -2.78
CA ALA A 27 -7.96 -33.31 -2.27
C ALA A 27 -8.42 -34.60 -2.96
N ASP A 28 -8.00 -34.82 -4.21
CA ASP A 28 -8.43 -35.94 -5.05
C ASP A 28 -7.49 -37.15 -5.03
N SER A 29 -6.37 -37.09 -4.33
CA SER A 29 -5.47 -38.24 -4.18
C SER A 29 -4.68 -38.22 -2.88
N SER A 30 -4.95 -39.16 -1.99
CA SER A 30 -4.16 -39.42 -0.78
C SER A 30 -2.73 -39.93 -1.07
N ALA A 31 -2.39 -40.17 -2.33
CA ALA A 31 -1.14 -40.83 -2.74
C ALA A 31 -0.04 -39.88 -3.26
N ARG A 32 -0.31 -38.58 -3.48
CA ARG A 32 0.67 -37.61 -3.99
C ARG A 32 1.02 -36.55 -2.93
N ALA A 33 1.86 -36.90 -1.97
CA ALA A 33 2.54 -35.88 -1.19
C ALA A 33 3.81 -35.47 -1.96
N THR A 34 3.77 -34.28 -2.57
CA THR A 34 4.93 -33.64 -3.20
C THR A 34 5.42 -32.53 -2.29
N VAL A 35 6.65 -32.10 -2.41
CA VAL A 35 7.22 -30.99 -1.67
C VAL A 35 7.68 -29.90 -2.64
N ALA A 36 7.48 -28.63 -2.27
CA ALA A 36 8.06 -27.49 -2.95
C ALA A 36 9.09 -26.80 -2.06
N GLY A 37 10.17 -26.32 -2.65
CA GLY A 37 11.17 -25.53 -1.96
C GLY A 37 10.54 -24.28 -1.35
N SER A 38 10.93 -23.95 -0.13
CA SER A 38 10.40 -22.78 0.56
C SER A 38 11.43 -22.19 1.51
N PHE A 39 11.22 -20.93 1.88
CA PHE A 39 11.92 -20.28 2.98
C PHE A 39 11.01 -19.25 3.64
N ALA A 40 11.37 -18.83 4.84
CA ALA A 40 10.66 -17.73 5.52
C ALA A 40 11.55 -16.50 5.56
N ARG A 41 10.95 -15.32 5.34
CA ARG A 41 11.57 -14.02 5.53
C ARG A 41 10.65 -13.16 6.39
N GLY A 42 11.06 -12.93 7.64
CA GLY A 42 10.14 -12.38 8.64
C GLY A 42 8.93 -13.31 8.82
N ASN A 43 7.73 -12.76 8.74
CA ASN A 43 6.48 -13.51 8.86
C ASN A 43 5.97 -14.06 7.51
N THR A 44 6.67 -13.82 6.42
CA THR A 44 6.25 -14.24 5.08
C THR A 44 6.90 -15.56 4.70
N VAL A 45 6.06 -16.52 4.32
CA VAL A 45 6.50 -17.80 3.76
C VAL A 45 6.52 -17.69 2.24
N TYR A 46 7.70 -17.97 1.67
CA TYR A 46 7.92 -18.01 0.24
C TYR A 46 7.94 -19.46 -0.24
N VAL A 47 7.25 -19.73 -1.33
CA VAL A 47 7.19 -21.06 -1.95
C VAL A 47 7.72 -20.98 -3.39
N SER A 48 8.49 -21.96 -3.80
CA SER A 48 9.03 -22.05 -5.16
C SER A 48 7.89 -22.20 -6.18
N LEU A 49 7.69 -21.14 -6.96
CA LEU A 49 6.73 -21.14 -8.08
C LEU A 49 7.20 -22.12 -9.17
N THR A 50 8.51 -22.26 -9.36
CA THR A 50 9.10 -23.18 -10.33
C THR A 50 8.76 -24.64 -9.98
N ASP A 51 8.79 -25.02 -8.70
CA ASP A 51 8.43 -26.37 -8.25
C ASP A 51 6.92 -26.62 -8.39
N LEU A 52 6.11 -25.59 -8.07
CA LEU A 52 4.67 -25.67 -8.30
C LEU A 52 4.35 -25.91 -9.79
N LEU A 53 5.01 -25.16 -10.70
CA LEU A 53 4.82 -25.36 -12.13
C LEU A 53 5.16 -26.77 -12.58
N SER A 54 6.26 -27.31 -12.10
CA SER A 54 6.67 -28.69 -12.39
C SER A 54 5.63 -29.70 -11.87
N THR A 55 5.11 -29.46 -10.67
CA THR A 55 4.07 -30.30 -10.05
C THR A 55 2.77 -30.33 -10.85
N PHE A 56 2.37 -29.16 -11.42
CA PHE A 56 1.16 -29.04 -12.25
C PHE A 56 1.41 -29.28 -13.74
N SER A 57 2.64 -29.61 -14.15
CA SER A 57 3.05 -29.81 -15.54
C SER A 57 2.65 -28.63 -16.45
N LEU A 58 2.75 -27.40 -15.93
CA LEU A 58 2.41 -26.20 -16.68
C LEU A 58 3.60 -25.69 -17.51
N SER A 59 3.29 -25.26 -18.73
CA SER A 59 4.28 -24.62 -19.59
C SER A 59 4.60 -23.23 -19.10
N SER A 60 5.89 -22.89 -19.07
CA SER A 60 6.37 -21.56 -18.71
C SER A 60 7.48 -21.09 -19.65
N TYR A 61 7.60 -19.78 -19.75
CA TYR A 61 8.70 -19.13 -20.46
C TYR A 61 9.42 -18.19 -19.49
N GLU A 62 10.72 -18.41 -19.33
CA GLU A 62 11.59 -17.58 -18.50
C GLU A 62 12.47 -16.69 -19.37
N ASN A 63 12.38 -15.38 -19.14
CA ASN A 63 13.39 -14.42 -19.61
C ASN A 63 14.41 -14.23 -18.48
N LYS A 64 15.59 -14.84 -18.63
CA LYS A 64 16.65 -14.84 -17.61
C LYS A 64 17.26 -13.46 -17.38
N GLU A 65 17.44 -12.65 -18.45
CA GLU A 65 18.00 -11.31 -18.36
C GLU A 65 17.06 -10.38 -17.58
N ALA A 66 15.77 -10.37 -17.93
CA ALA A 66 14.77 -9.55 -17.27
C ALA A 66 14.25 -10.20 -15.97
N ARG A 67 14.69 -11.41 -15.62
CA ARG A 67 14.20 -12.20 -14.47
C ARG A 67 12.68 -12.22 -14.41
N LYS A 68 12.05 -12.53 -15.56
CA LYS A 68 10.60 -12.63 -15.74
C LYS A 68 10.19 -14.05 -16.06
N LEU A 69 9.10 -14.50 -15.46
CA LEU A 69 8.51 -15.81 -15.71
C LEU A 69 7.08 -15.61 -16.19
N GLU A 70 6.76 -16.12 -17.36
CA GLU A 70 5.42 -16.14 -17.92
C GLU A 70 4.88 -17.58 -17.90
N LEU A 71 3.70 -17.77 -17.34
CA LEU A 71 2.99 -19.01 -17.20
C LEU A 71 1.82 -19.02 -18.16
N LYS A 72 1.52 -20.17 -18.76
CA LYS A 72 0.38 -20.34 -19.65
C LYS A 72 -0.47 -21.52 -19.20
N ARG A 73 -1.77 -21.29 -19.04
CA ARG A 73 -2.78 -22.33 -18.81
C ARG A 73 -4.02 -22.04 -19.68
N GLY A 74 -4.16 -22.78 -20.76
CA GLY A 74 -5.19 -22.46 -21.75
C GLY A 74 -5.01 -21.04 -22.32
N SER A 75 -6.06 -20.22 -22.22
CA SER A 75 -6.01 -18.81 -22.61
C SER A 75 -5.45 -17.89 -21.52
N ALA A 76 -5.31 -18.37 -20.28
CA ALA A 76 -4.79 -17.60 -19.17
C ALA A 76 -3.26 -17.49 -19.25
N ARG A 77 -2.74 -16.29 -18.95
CA ARG A 77 -1.32 -16.00 -18.82
C ARG A 77 -1.07 -15.26 -17.52
N VAL A 78 -0.08 -15.69 -16.77
CA VAL A 78 0.34 -15.07 -15.53
C VAL A 78 1.82 -14.73 -15.63
N LYS A 79 2.18 -13.47 -15.41
CA LYS A 79 3.57 -12.98 -15.47
C LYS A 79 4.00 -12.52 -14.09
N VAL A 80 5.13 -13.03 -13.64
CA VAL A 80 5.82 -12.57 -12.44
C VAL A 80 7.20 -12.03 -12.81
N THR A 81 7.63 -11.00 -12.10
CA THR A 81 8.97 -10.41 -12.27
C THR A 81 9.66 -10.43 -10.91
N ALA A 82 10.91 -10.85 -10.85
CA ALA A 82 11.68 -10.81 -9.63
C ALA A 82 11.87 -9.38 -9.12
N ARG A 83 11.89 -9.20 -7.81
CA ARG A 83 11.96 -7.91 -7.13
C ARG A 83 10.79 -6.98 -7.48
N ASN A 84 9.63 -7.55 -7.76
CA ASN A 84 8.44 -6.82 -8.13
C ASN A 84 7.22 -7.49 -7.45
N PRO A 85 6.39 -6.74 -6.72
CA PRO A 85 5.20 -7.28 -6.07
C PRO A 85 4.01 -7.42 -7.03
N PHE A 86 4.11 -6.93 -8.28
CA PHE A 86 3.00 -7.00 -9.22
C PHE A 86 3.05 -8.28 -10.05
N VAL A 87 1.91 -8.98 -10.05
CA VAL A 87 1.64 -10.12 -10.93
C VAL A 87 0.67 -9.65 -12.01
N VAL A 88 1.06 -9.83 -13.26
CA VAL A 88 0.19 -9.49 -14.40
C VAL A 88 -0.55 -10.74 -14.84
N VAL A 89 -1.87 -10.64 -14.88
CA VAL A 89 -2.78 -11.74 -15.28
C VAL A 89 -3.56 -11.31 -16.51
N SER A 90 -3.65 -12.18 -17.50
CA SER A 90 -4.55 -12.00 -18.65
C SER A 90 -5.27 -13.30 -18.95
N GLU A 91 -6.58 -13.22 -19.24
CA GLU A 91 -7.44 -14.35 -19.61
C GLU A 91 -8.18 -14.04 -20.91
N GLY A 92 -8.37 -15.04 -21.74
CA GLY A 92 -9.24 -14.99 -22.91
C GLY A 92 -8.88 -13.94 -23.98
N GLY A 93 -7.66 -13.39 -24.00
CA GLY A 93 -7.27 -12.33 -24.94
C GLY A 93 -7.74 -10.92 -24.52
N GLY A 94 -8.33 -10.76 -23.34
CA GLY A 94 -8.66 -9.48 -22.73
C GLY A 94 -7.43 -8.68 -22.28
N PRO A 95 -7.62 -7.41 -21.89
CA PRO A 95 -6.54 -6.58 -21.37
C PRO A 95 -5.95 -7.19 -20.09
N PRO A 96 -4.63 -7.05 -19.85
CA PRO A 96 -4.00 -7.59 -18.66
C PRO A 96 -4.47 -6.87 -17.39
N ALA A 97 -4.74 -7.63 -16.33
CA ALA A 97 -4.98 -7.14 -14.99
C ALA A 97 -3.71 -7.26 -14.16
N SER A 98 -3.44 -6.29 -13.30
CA SER A 98 -2.32 -6.30 -12.35
C SER A 98 -2.83 -6.62 -10.94
N VAL A 99 -2.22 -7.60 -10.30
CA VAL A 99 -2.49 -7.98 -8.90
C VAL A 99 -1.25 -7.69 -8.08
N GLN A 100 -1.38 -6.92 -7.03
CA GLN A 100 -0.28 -6.62 -6.13
C GLN A 100 -0.20 -7.64 -5.00
N LEU A 101 1.00 -8.15 -4.75
CA LEU A 101 1.36 -8.95 -3.58
C LEU A 101 1.86 -8.01 -2.47
N SER A 102 1.77 -8.42 -1.21
CA SER A 102 2.30 -7.65 -0.08
C SER A 102 3.83 -7.61 -0.04
N ASN A 103 4.48 -8.54 -0.74
CA ASN A 103 5.93 -8.64 -0.84
C ASN A 103 6.36 -9.01 -2.26
N ASP A 104 7.59 -8.65 -2.60
CA ASP A 104 8.17 -8.94 -3.92
C ASP A 104 8.27 -10.44 -4.20
N VAL A 105 8.17 -10.80 -5.47
CA VAL A 105 8.62 -12.09 -5.97
C VAL A 105 10.16 -12.15 -5.88
N ILE A 106 10.70 -13.23 -5.32
CA ILE A 106 12.14 -13.40 -5.14
C ILE A 106 12.68 -14.40 -6.18
N TYR A 107 13.81 -14.06 -6.81
CA TYR A 107 14.57 -15.00 -7.63
C TYR A 107 15.83 -15.40 -6.89
N ALA A 108 15.94 -16.68 -6.56
CA ALA A 108 17.08 -17.24 -5.83
C ALA A 108 17.34 -18.67 -6.29
N ALA A 109 18.61 -19.06 -6.36
CA ALA A 109 19.05 -20.40 -6.73
C ALA A 109 18.40 -20.94 -8.04
N GLY A 110 18.16 -20.05 -9.01
CA GLY A 110 17.56 -20.43 -10.29
C GLY A 110 16.03 -20.62 -10.27
N SER A 111 15.36 -20.25 -9.18
CA SER A 111 13.92 -20.43 -9.01
C SER A 111 13.22 -19.13 -8.59
N PHE A 112 11.97 -18.96 -9.02
CA PHE A 112 11.10 -17.90 -8.56
C PHE A 112 10.36 -18.32 -7.30
N PHE A 113 10.37 -17.48 -6.29
CA PHE A 113 9.67 -17.69 -5.04
C PHE A 113 8.59 -16.64 -4.85
N ILE A 114 7.39 -17.06 -4.52
CA ILE A 114 6.21 -16.23 -4.31
C ILE A 114 5.80 -16.21 -2.84
N PRO A 115 5.35 -15.08 -2.30
CA PRO A 115 4.74 -15.01 -0.98
C PRO A 115 3.42 -15.78 -1.01
N ILE A 116 3.41 -16.99 -0.46
CA ILE A 116 2.35 -17.97 -0.73
C ILE A 116 0.96 -17.48 -0.35
N ARG A 117 0.81 -16.80 0.78
CA ARG A 117 -0.50 -16.31 1.24
C ARG A 117 -1.12 -15.31 0.28
N ASP A 118 -0.31 -14.39 -0.23
CA ASP A 118 -0.75 -13.36 -1.17
C ASP A 118 -1.06 -13.94 -2.54
N PHE A 119 -0.40 -15.05 -2.88
CA PHE A 119 -0.59 -15.71 -4.15
C PHE A 119 -1.77 -16.70 -4.19
N LEU A 120 -2.32 -17.10 -3.01
CA LEU A 120 -3.48 -18.00 -2.95
C LEU A 120 -4.68 -17.55 -3.81
N PRO A 121 -5.06 -16.26 -3.85
CA PRO A 121 -6.15 -15.79 -4.71
C PRO A 121 -5.89 -15.98 -6.21
N LEU A 122 -4.62 -16.10 -6.60
CA LEU A 122 -4.21 -16.33 -8.00
C LEU A 122 -4.12 -17.82 -8.38
N PHE A 123 -4.27 -18.74 -7.40
CA PHE A 123 -4.24 -20.18 -7.68
C PHE A 123 -5.28 -20.62 -8.73
N PRO A 124 -6.54 -20.16 -8.67
CA PRO A 124 -7.54 -20.53 -9.67
C PRO A 124 -7.12 -20.17 -11.10
N VAL A 125 -6.68 -18.95 -11.34
CA VAL A 125 -6.27 -18.51 -12.67
C VAL A 125 -4.96 -19.14 -13.11
N THR A 126 -4.01 -19.34 -12.17
CA THR A 126 -2.68 -19.88 -12.46
C THR A 126 -2.70 -21.38 -12.65
N PHE A 127 -3.33 -22.11 -11.73
CA PHE A 127 -3.27 -23.58 -11.64
C PHE A 127 -4.61 -24.26 -11.94
N GLY A 128 -5.72 -23.52 -12.03
CA GLY A 128 -7.07 -24.07 -12.22
C GLY A 128 -7.66 -24.72 -10.97
N MET A 129 -7.03 -24.54 -9.82
CA MET A 129 -7.38 -25.18 -8.55
C MET A 129 -7.45 -24.13 -7.44
N GLN A 130 -8.31 -24.36 -6.46
CA GLN A 130 -8.24 -23.59 -5.21
C GLN A 130 -7.13 -24.14 -4.32
N ALA A 131 -6.55 -23.29 -3.49
CA ALA A 131 -5.56 -23.71 -2.51
C ALA A 131 -5.74 -22.96 -1.18
N SER A 132 -5.30 -23.61 -0.11
CA SER A 132 -5.16 -23.00 1.21
C SER A 132 -3.82 -23.35 1.82
N PHE A 133 -3.27 -22.45 2.63
CA PHE A 133 -1.98 -22.65 3.26
C PHE A 133 -2.11 -22.68 4.78
N ASP A 134 -1.58 -23.70 5.40
CA ASP A 134 -1.51 -23.91 6.84
C ASP A 134 -0.07 -23.65 7.30
N ASP A 135 0.13 -22.53 8.05
CA ASP A 135 1.47 -22.14 8.52
C ASP A 135 2.03 -23.08 9.58
N ALA A 136 1.17 -23.61 10.46
CA ALA A 136 1.62 -24.43 11.57
C ALA A 136 2.21 -25.75 11.05
N THR A 137 1.60 -26.33 10.02
CA THR A 137 2.04 -27.59 9.42
C THR A 137 2.88 -27.41 8.17
N ARG A 138 3.09 -26.15 7.71
CA ARG A 138 3.76 -25.84 6.43
C ARG A 138 3.17 -26.66 5.28
N THR A 139 1.84 -26.69 5.19
CA THR A 139 1.14 -27.51 4.20
C THR A 139 0.30 -26.61 3.27
N LEU A 140 0.56 -26.73 1.97
CA LEU A 140 -0.27 -26.16 0.92
C LEU A 140 -1.27 -27.24 0.47
N ARG A 141 -2.53 -27.04 0.79
CA ARG A 141 -3.63 -27.93 0.42
C ARG A 141 -4.24 -27.45 -0.87
N ILE A 142 -4.22 -28.31 -1.87
CA ILE A 142 -4.73 -28.03 -3.21
C ILE A 142 -6.03 -28.82 -3.36
N GLY A 143 -7.13 -28.08 -3.53
CA GLY A 143 -8.49 -28.63 -3.54
C GLY A 143 -9.02 -28.99 -4.92
N THR A 144 -10.34 -29.17 -4.99
CA THR A 144 -11.08 -29.41 -6.25
C THR A 144 -10.87 -28.28 -7.27
N PRO A 145 -11.10 -28.54 -8.58
CA PRO A 145 -11.09 -27.48 -9.59
C PRO A 145 -11.93 -26.29 -9.12
N ALA A 146 -11.39 -25.09 -9.28
CA ALA A 146 -12.13 -23.89 -8.92
C ALA A 146 -13.42 -23.84 -9.76
N PRO A 147 -14.59 -23.59 -9.15
CA PRO A 147 -15.77 -23.21 -9.92
C PRO A 147 -15.42 -21.98 -10.76
N ALA A 148 -16.12 -21.80 -11.89
CA ALA A 148 -15.96 -20.63 -12.74
C ALA A 148 -15.90 -19.38 -11.84
N THR A 149 -14.90 -18.51 -12.06
CA THR A 149 -14.56 -17.39 -11.17
C THR A 149 -15.80 -16.57 -10.84
N PHE A 150 -16.25 -16.64 -9.61
CA PHE A 150 -17.35 -15.81 -9.12
C PHE A 150 -16.76 -14.44 -8.78
N PHE A 151 -17.14 -13.43 -9.54
CA PHE A 151 -16.81 -12.04 -9.24
C PHE A 151 -17.92 -11.44 -8.40
N ASP A 152 -17.54 -10.70 -7.36
CA ASP A 152 -18.48 -9.88 -6.59
C ASP A 152 -19.00 -8.71 -7.44
N VAL A 153 -18.12 -8.18 -8.32
CA VAL A 153 -18.42 -7.12 -9.29
C VAL A 153 -18.16 -7.65 -10.69
N PRO A 154 -19.15 -8.26 -11.36
CA PRO A 154 -18.98 -8.86 -12.68
C PRO A 154 -18.93 -7.83 -13.82
N SER A 155 -19.59 -6.68 -13.67
CA SER A 155 -19.70 -5.66 -14.71
C SER A 155 -20.08 -4.29 -14.15
N ILE A 156 -19.94 -3.27 -14.99
CA ILE A 156 -20.48 -1.93 -14.76
C ILE A 156 -21.32 -1.49 -15.95
N ALA A 157 -22.22 -0.52 -15.72
CA ALA A 157 -22.95 0.15 -16.79
C ALA A 157 -22.80 1.68 -16.61
N ILE A 158 -22.57 2.41 -17.70
CA ILE A 158 -22.40 3.86 -17.70
C ILE A 158 -23.55 4.50 -18.42
N GLU A 159 -24.32 5.31 -17.72
CA GLU A 159 -25.48 6.02 -18.23
C GLU A 159 -25.24 7.53 -18.20
N PRO A 160 -25.00 8.18 -19.33
CA PRO A 160 -24.95 9.64 -19.38
C PRO A 160 -26.30 10.24 -18.98
N LYS A 161 -26.27 11.31 -18.17
CA LYS A 161 -27.46 12.08 -17.77
C LYS A 161 -27.28 13.55 -18.17
N THR A 162 -28.36 14.31 -18.26
CA THR A 162 -28.35 15.72 -18.69
C THR A 162 -27.40 16.60 -17.85
N ASN A 163 -27.23 16.28 -16.57
CA ASN A 163 -26.42 17.03 -15.60
C ASN A 163 -25.28 16.20 -15.00
N GLY A 164 -24.78 15.18 -15.74
CA GLY A 164 -23.69 14.32 -15.25
C GLY A 164 -23.75 12.91 -15.81
N LEU A 165 -23.50 11.94 -14.96
CA LEU A 165 -23.60 10.50 -15.32
C LEU A 165 -24.00 9.66 -14.11
N LEU A 166 -24.59 8.51 -14.37
CA LEU A 166 -24.81 7.42 -13.42
C LEU A 166 -23.95 6.23 -13.85
N ILE A 167 -23.16 5.71 -12.93
CA ILE A 167 -22.46 4.44 -13.12
C ILE A 167 -23.10 3.41 -12.19
N ARG A 168 -23.69 2.38 -12.77
CA ARG A 168 -24.20 1.22 -12.06
C ARG A 168 -23.06 0.20 -11.96
N ILE A 169 -22.73 -0.20 -10.75
CA ILE A 169 -21.73 -1.23 -10.46
C ILE A 169 -22.53 -2.47 -10.07
N ALA A 170 -22.61 -3.44 -10.98
CA ALA A 170 -23.34 -4.69 -10.74
C ALA A 170 -22.63 -5.48 -9.64
N ALA A 171 -23.40 -6.00 -8.68
CA ALA A 171 -22.86 -6.77 -7.58
C ALA A 171 -23.63 -8.10 -7.37
N THR A 172 -22.91 -9.20 -7.18
CA THR A 172 -23.49 -10.52 -6.93
C THR A 172 -23.87 -10.74 -5.47
N ARG A 173 -23.36 -9.90 -4.57
CA ARG A 173 -23.68 -9.85 -3.14
C ARG A 173 -23.72 -8.43 -2.65
N LYS A 174 -24.30 -8.21 -1.49
CA LYS A 174 -24.28 -6.88 -0.85
C LYS A 174 -22.85 -6.46 -0.52
N LEU A 175 -22.48 -5.29 -0.99
CA LEU A 175 -21.19 -4.64 -0.73
C LEU A 175 -21.42 -3.55 0.30
N THR A 176 -20.68 -3.55 1.39
CA THR A 176 -20.90 -2.66 2.55
C THR A 176 -19.75 -1.70 2.82
N ASP A 177 -18.57 -1.98 2.28
CA ASP A 177 -17.37 -1.16 2.49
C ASP A 177 -16.88 -0.66 1.13
N TYR A 178 -17.30 0.56 0.80
CA TYR A 178 -16.94 1.22 -0.45
C TYR A 178 -16.86 2.73 -0.26
N GLU A 179 -16.03 3.36 -1.06
CA GLU A 179 -15.86 4.82 -1.07
C GLU A 179 -15.71 5.34 -2.50
N THR A 180 -16.04 6.62 -2.70
CA THR A 180 -15.81 7.31 -3.97
C THR A 180 -15.09 8.63 -3.74
N TRP A 181 -14.23 8.96 -4.69
CA TRP A 181 -13.49 10.21 -4.66
C TRP A 181 -13.34 10.81 -6.06
N LEU A 182 -13.84 12.02 -6.21
CA LEU A 182 -13.76 12.82 -7.45
C LEU A 182 -12.68 13.89 -7.30
N ARG A 183 -11.70 13.86 -8.19
CA ARG A 183 -10.66 14.89 -8.28
C ARG A 183 -11.06 16.04 -9.19
N SER A 184 -10.56 17.24 -8.88
CA SER A 184 -10.79 18.45 -9.67
C SER A 184 -10.26 18.37 -11.10
N ASP A 185 -9.27 17.50 -11.38
CA ASP A 185 -8.72 17.25 -12.71
C ASP A 185 -9.53 16.24 -13.53
N GLY A 186 -10.66 15.74 -13.00
CA GLY A 186 -11.59 14.85 -13.70
C GLY A 186 -11.31 13.36 -13.56
N TRP A 187 -10.49 12.94 -12.59
CA TRP A 187 -10.39 11.55 -12.19
C TRP A 187 -11.40 11.20 -11.09
N LEU A 188 -12.12 10.12 -11.29
CA LEU A 188 -13.08 9.55 -10.35
C LEU A 188 -12.62 8.16 -9.95
N TYR A 189 -12.55 7.91 -8.66
CA TYR A 189 -12.12 6.65 -8.06
C TYR A 189 -13.26 6.06 -7.25
N VAL A 190 -13.43 4.75 -7.34
CA VAL A 190 -14.32 3.95 -6.50
C VAL A 190 -13.53 2.78 -5.96
N THR A 191 -13.41 2.69 -4.65
CA THR A 191 -12.75 1.59 -3.95
C THR A 191 -13.80 0.73 -3.27
N ILE A 192 -13.75 -0.58 -3.45
CA ILE A 192 -14.67 -1.54 -2.81
C ILE A 192 -13.81 -2.57 -2.07
N ALA A 193 -13.83 -2.52 -0.73
CA ALA A 193 -13.07 -3.43 0.10
C ALA A 193 -13.68 -4.83 0.11
N GLY A 194 -12.83 -5.86 0.21
CA GLY A 194 -13.23 -7.25 0.28
C GLY A 194 -13.92 -7.79 -0.97
N ALA A 195 -13.92 -7.06 -2.10
CA ALA A 195 -14.58 -7.46 -3.33
C ALA A 195 -13.59 -7.90 -4.41
N ARG A 196 -14.04 -8.79 -5.28
CA ARG A 196 -13.34 -9.20 -6.51
C ARG A 196 -14.16 -8.77 -7.72
N ALA A 197 -13.52 -8.10 -8.68
CA ALA A 197 -14.16 -7.68 -9.93
C ALA A 197 -13.65 -8.47 -11.14
N ASP A 198 -14.47 -8.59 -12.15
CA ASP A 198 -14.03 -9.01 -13.49
C ASP A 198 -13.30 -7.83 -14.16
N THR A 199 -12.06 -7.62 -13.74
CA THR A 199 -11.25 -6.53 -14.25
C THR A 199 -10.99 -6.62 -15.74
N ALA A 200 -10.96 -7.84 -16.29
CA ALA A 200 -10.78 -8.05 -17.72
C ALA A 200 -12.01 -7.58 -18.52
N ALA A 201 -13.21 -7.98 -18.10
CA ALA A 201 -14.44 -7.55 -18.74
C ALA A 201 -14.66 -6.04 -18.62
N ILE A 202 -14.44 -5.47 -17.43
CA ILE A 202 -14.64 -4.03 -17.18
C ILE A 202 -13.63 -3.18 -17.97
N ASN A 203 -12.35 -3.56 -18.00
CA ASN A 203 -11.31 -2.84 -18.75
C ASN A 203 -11.47 -2.96 -20.27
N ALA A 204 -12.15 -4.01 -20.76
CA ALA A 204 -12.45 -4.18 -22.18
C ALA A 204 -13.63 -3.33 -22.66
N MET A 205 -14.37 -2.70 -21.76
CA MET A 205 -15.53 -1.87 -22.12
C MET A 205 -15.10 -0.65 -22.92
N THR A 206 -15.87 -0.33 -23.96
CA THR A 206 -15.72 0.94 -24.66
C THR A 206 -16.26 2.08 -23.79
N PRO A 207 -15.47 3.06 -23.41
CA PRO A 207 -15.94 4.19 -22.62
C PRO A 207 -17.04 4.98 -23.33
N VAL A 208 -18.04 5.44 -22.58
CA VAL A 208 -19.12 6.29 -23.07
C VAL A 208 -18.96 7.68 -22.42
N LEU A 209 -18.94 8.74 -23.25
CA LEU A 209 -18.84 10.10 -22.75
C LEU A 209 -19.94 10.40 -21.69
N PRO A 210 -19.59 11.08 -20.59
CA PRO A 210 -18.37 11.84 -20.32
C PRO A 210 -17.18 11.01 -19.80
N VAL A 211 -17.25 9.68 -19.71
CA VAL A 211 -16.12 8.83 -19.37
C VAL A 211 -15.23 8.65 -20.59
N LYS A 212 -13.93 8.99 -20.47
CA LYS A 212 -12.92 8.84 -21.52
C LYS A 212 -12.11 7.56 -21.39
N GLN A 213 -11.93 7.09 -20.15
CA GLN A 213 -11.10 5.93 -19.86
C GLN A 213 -11.64 5.21 -18.62
N ILE A 214 -11.54 3.90 -18.62
CA ILE A 214 -11.88 3.03 -17.49
C ILE A 214 -10.63 2.21 -17.18
N VAL A 215 -10.23 2.19 -15.92
CA VAL A 215 -9.14 1.34 -15.43
C VAL A 215 -9.59 0.67 -14.14
N THR A 216 -9.63 -0.65 -14.14
CA THR A 216 -10.00 -1.43 -12.96
C THR A 216 -8.81 -2.25 -12.48
N ILE A 217 -8.54 -2.19 -11.19
CA ILE A 217 -7.42 -2.89 -10.57
C ILE A 217 -7.90 -3.69 -9.38
N GLN A 218 -7.49 -4.95 -9.33
CA GLN A 218 -7.72 -5.85 -8.23
C GLN A 218 -6.51 -5.89 -7.30
N SER A 219 -6.73 -5.64 -6.02
CA SER A 219 -5.79 -5.94 -4.94
C SER A 219 -6.24 -7.18 -4.17
N PRO A 220 -5.42 -7.75 -3.29
CA PRO A 220 -5.82 -8.90 -2.45
C PRO A 220 -7.04 -8.62 -1.56
N THR A 221 -7.24 -7.36 -1.17
CA THR A 221 -8.25 -6.95 -0.19
C THR A 221 -9.29 -5.98 -0.72
N SER A 222 -9.17 -5.51 -1.97
CA SER A 222 -10.10 -4.54 -2.55
C SER A 222 -10.05 -4.54 -4.07
N VAL A 223 -11.08 -4.00 -4.70
CA VAL A 223 -11.05 -3.61 -6.11
C VAL A 223 -11.20 -2.10 -6.21
N GLN A 224 -10.49 -1.50 -7.15
CA GLN A 224 -10.65 -0.09 -7.49
C GLN A 224 -11.08 0.07 -8.94
N LEU A 225 -12.18 0.80 -9.13
CA LEU A 225 -12.66 1.26 -10.42
C LEU A 225 -12.24 2.72 -10.58
N THR A 226 -11.57 3.03 -11.68
CA THR A 226 -11.08 4.39 -11.95
C THR A 226 -11.62 4.85 -13.30
N PHE A 227 -12.15 6.08 -13.30
CA PHE A 227 -12.75 6.68 -14.50
C PHE A 227 -12.09 8.02 -14.79
N ARG A 228 -11.65 8.22 -16.03
CA ARG A 228 -11.26 9.53 -16.54
C ARG A 228 -12.46 10.21 -17.12
N LEU A 229 -12.87 11.34 -16.54
CA LEU A 229 -14.04 12.10 -16.98
C LEU A 229 -13.64 13.26 -17.90
N SER A 230 -14.55 13.64 -18.80
CA SER A 230 -14.46 14.88 -19.59
C SER A 230 -15.36 15.95 -18.99
N GLY A 231 -14.90 17.20 -19.00
CA GLY A 231 -15.61 18.33 -18.41
C GLY A 231 -15.40 18.45 -16.89
N GLN A 232 -15.86 19.57 -16.33
CA GLN A 232 -15.84 19.79 -14.88
C GLN A 232 -16.98 19.01 -14.23
N MET A 233 -16.65 18.24 -13.20
CA MET A 233 -17.60 17.57 -12.32
C MET A 233 -17.35 18.05 -10.90
N GLU A 234 -18.42 18.31 -10.14
CA GLU A 234 -18.31 18.91 -8.80
C GLU A 234 -18.64 17.95 -7.68
N PHE A 235 -19.37 16.89 -7.97
CA PHE A 235 -19.90 16.02 -6.93
C PHE A 235 -19.94 14.56 -7.39
N SER A 236 -19.57 13.65 -6.50
CA SER A 236 -19.79 12.21 -6.67
C SER A 236 -20.34 11.60 -5.38
N GLU A 237 -21.34 10.73 -5.53
CA GLU A 237 -21.98 10.02 -4.44
C GLU A 237 -22.23 8.57 -4.88
N ILE A 238 -21.95 7.62 -4.00
CA ILE A 238 -22.21 6.22 -4.21
C ILE A 238 -23.17 5.70 -3.14
N VAL A 239 -24.22 5.05 -3.58
CA VAL A 239 -25.27 4.51 -2.71
C VAL A 239 -25.65 3.09 -3.16
N PRO A 240 -26.09 2.20 -2.25
CA PRO A 240 -26.62 0.91 -2.65
C PRO A 240 -27.98 1.08 -3.35
N ASP A 241 -28.26 0.18 -4.30
CA ASP A 241 -29.59 0.05 -4.89
C ASP A 241 -30.47 -0.78 -3.96
N ASP A 242 -31.57 -0.23 -3.48
CA ASP A 242 -32.46 -0.90 -2.52
C ASP A 242 -33.17 -2.15 -3.09
N SER A 243 -33.20 -2.30 -4.43
CA SER A 243 -33.89 -3.41 -5.12
C SER A 243 -32.95 -4.52 -5.56
N THR A 244 -31.64 -4.27 -5.58
CA THR A 244 -30.61 -5.19 -6.03
C THR A 244 -29.41 -5.14 -5.06
N ASN A 245 -28.35 -5.87 -5.39
CA ASN A 245 -27.07 -5.72 -4.66
C ASN A 245 -26.16 -4.64 -5.26
N ASP A 246 -26.59 -3.98 -6.34
CA ASP A 246 -25.77 -3.06 -7.11
C ASP A 246 -25.42 -1.79 -6.31
N LEU A 247 -24.33 -1.15 -6.69
CA LEU A 247 -24.02 0.20 -6.24
C LEU A 247 -24.29 1.20 -7.36
N LEU A 248 -24.93 2.32 -6.98
CA LEU A 248 -25.25 3.42 -7.88
C LEU A 248 -24.32 4.59 -7.59
N LEU A 249 -23.43 4.88 -8.51
CA LEU A 249 -22.51 6.02 -8.42
C LEU A 249 -23.04 7.16 -9.30
N SER A 250 -23.53 8.21 -8.67
CA SER A 250 -23.94 9.44 -9.36
C SER A 250 -22.80 10.46 -9.39
N VAL A 251 -22.55 11.04 -10.55
CA VAL A 251 -21.57 12.11 -10.74
C VAL A 251 -22.25 13.28 -11.40
N ARG A 252 -22.13 14.47 -10.82
CA ARG A 252 -22.83 15.66 -11.29
C ARG A 252 -21.89 16.74 -11.79
N ALA A 253 -22.26 17.34 -12.91
CA ALA A 253 -21.65 18.56 -13.40
C ALA A 253 -22.14 19.80 -12.63
N PRO A 254 -21.40 20.93 -12.63
CA PRO A 254 -21.84 22.17 -12.01
C PRO A 254 -23.22 22.60 -12.52
N ILE A 255 -24.14 22.85 -11.61
CA ILE A 255 -25.46 23.42 -11.95
C ILE A 255 -25.27 24.92 -12.08
N PRO A 256 -25.65 25.57 -13.21
CA PRO A 256 -25.72 27.02 -13.26
C PRO A 256 -26.72 27.50 -12.19
N LYS A 257 -26.25 28.38 -11.31
CA LYS A 257 -27.01 28.86 -10.12
C LYS A 257 -28.40 29.37 -10.48
N ARG A 258 -29.39 28.56 -10.19
CA ARG A 258 -30.80 29.03 -10.01
C ARG A 258 -31.31 28.35 -8.74
N ALA A 259 -31.79 29.17 -7.80
CA ALA A 259 -32.18 28.73 -6.46
C ALA A 259 -33.41 27.80 -6.47
N PRO A 260 -33.45 26.77 -5.60
CA PRO A 260 -34.57 25.84 -5.47
C PRO A 260 -35.48 26.14 -4.27
N PRO A 261 -36.77 25.67 -4.30
CA PRO A 261 -37.59 25.53 -3.11
C PRO A 261 -37.40 24.18 -2.41
N PRO A 262 -37.72 24.05 -1.11
CA PRO A 262 -37.39 22.86 -0.29
C PRO A 262 -38.47 21.77 -0.35
N VAL A 263 -38.06 20.51 -0.24
CA VAL A 263 -38.96 19.35 -0.10
C VAL A 263 -38.49 18.43 1.05
N PRO A 264 -39.43 17.87 1.86
CA PRO A 264 -39.11 17.17 3.11
C PRO A 264 -38.77 15.69 2.97
N VAL A 265 -37.88 15.22 3.85
CA VAL A 265 -37.39 13.85 3.95
C VAL A 265 -38.33 13.01 4.83
N ARG A 266 -38.65 11.81 4.39
CA ARG A 266 -39.27 10.76 5.22
C ARG A 266 -38.37 9.52 5.23
N SER A 267 -38.05 9.04 6.43
CA SER A 267 -37.30 7.84 6.74
C SER A 267 -38.21 6.62 6.93
N ALA A 268 -37.77 5.46 6.50
CA ALA A 268 -38.39 4.15 6.81
C ALA A 268 -37.31 3.08 7.12
N PRO A 269 -37.64 2.03 7.89
CA PRO A 269 -36.67 1.23 8.62
C PRO A 269 -36.18 -0.04 7.87
N VAL A 270 -34.98 -0.48 8.25
CA VAL A 270 -34.25 -1.62 7.70
C VAL A 270 -34.45 -2.86 8.55
N ASP A 271 -34.69 -4.01 7.92
CA ASP A 271 -34.74 -5.31 8.58
C ASP A 271 -33.50 -6.16 8.28
N ARG A 272 -33.05 -6.94 9.26
CA ARG A 272 -31.76 -7.63 9.29
C ARG A 272 -31.89 -9.14 9.20
N ALA A 273 -30.93 -9.81 8.58
CA ALA A 273 -30.29 -11.04 9.08
C ALA A 273 -29.16 -11.56 8.17
N ALA A 274 -27.92 -11.54 8.64
CA ALA A 274 -26.78 -12.29 8.10
C ALA A 274 -26.01 -12.98 9.22
N LYS A 275 -25.51 -14.20 8.96
CA LYS A 275 -24.82 -15.08 9.92
C LYS A 275 -23.48 -14.50 10.40
N PRO A 276 -23.03 -14.83 11.65
CA PRO A 276 -21.83 -14.24 12.22
C PRO A 276 -20.57 -14.74 11.54
N ILE A 277 -19.75 -13.79 11.11
CA ILE A 277 -18.34 -14.00 10.73
C ILE A 277 -17.54 -13.96 12.04
N ASP A 278 -16.56 -14.86 12.19
CA ASP A 278 -15.71 -14.92 13.38
C ASP A 278 -14.94 -13.61 13.58
N LEU A 279 -15.50 -12.77 14.44
CA LEU A 279 -15.04 -11.42 14.74
C LEU A 279 -13.70 -11.39 15.50
N GLU A 280 -13.32 -12.48 16.18
CA GLU A 280 -12.05 -12.55 16.91
C GLU A 280 -10.85 -12.69 15.97
N ASP A 281 -10.99 -13.44 14.89
CA ASP A 281 -9.93 -13.55 13.87
C ASP A 281 -9.79 -12.29 13.02
N GLN A 282 -10.87 -11.57 12.77
CA GLN A 282 -10.80 -10.25 12.15
C GLN A 282 -10.18 -9.22 13.10
N ARG A 283 -10.52 -9.24 14.39
CA ARG A 283 -10.01 -8.34 15.41
C ARG A 283 -8.49 -8.39 15.54
N LYS A 284 -7.90 -9.61 15.53
CA LYS A 284 -6.43 -9.80 15.54
C LYS A 284 -5.72 -9.24 14.28
N ARG A 285 -6.42 -9.13 13.17
CA ARG A 285 -5.86 -8.55 11.93
C ARG A 285 -5.77 -7.03 11.96
N TRP A 286 -6.58 -6.39 12.81
CA TRP A 286 -6.75 -4.94 12.84
C TRP A 286 -6.21 -4.28 14.12
N ASP A 287 -5.71 -5.01 15.09
CA ASP A 287 -5.06 -4.42 16.26
C ASP A 287 -3.83 -3.61 15.83
N LEU A 288 -3.70 -2.38 16.35
CA LEU A 288 -2.51 -1.56 16.16
C LEU A 288 -1.39 -2.09 17.07
N ASP A 289 -0.86 -3.27 16.72
CA ASP A 289 0.11 -4.03 17.51
C ASP A 289 1.56 -3.85 17.01
N VAL A 290 1.75 -3.34 15.78
CA VAL A 290 3.06 -3.07 15.20
C VAL A 290 3.11 -1.67 14.59
N ILE A 291 3.94 -0.79 15.12
CA ILE A 291 4.19 0.55 14.59
C ILE A 291 5.61 0.61 14.04
N VAL A 292 5.74 1.09 12.82
CA VAL A 292 7.04 1.24 12.15
C VAL A 292 7.44 2.70 12.07
N LEU A 293 8.60 3.00 12.63
CA LEU A 293 9.18 4.33 12.63
C LEU A 293 10.36 4.36 11.67
N ASP A 294 10.27 5.21 10.68
CA ASP A 294 11.32 5.44 9.71
C ASP A 294 12.03 6.77 9.99
N ALA A 295 13.33 6.70 10.21
CA ALA A 295 14.19 7.88 10.29
C ALA A 295 14.78 8.12 8.90
N GLY A 296 14.35 9.15 8.20
CA GLY A 296 14.83 9.50 6.87
C GLY A 296 16.36 9.60 6.80
N HIS A 297 16.94 9.28 5.66
CA HIS A 297 18.38 9.32 5.37
C HIS A 297 19.24 8.42 6.26
N GLY A 298 20.55 8.67 6.35
CA GLY A 298 21.45 7.93 7.23
C GLY A 298 22.74 7.46 6.53
N GLY A 299 23.79 7.21 7.32
CA GLY A 299 25.09 6.80 6.82
C GLY A 299 25.73 7.87 5.92
N TYR A 300 26.04 7.52 4.68
CA TYR A 300 26.63 8.46 3.71
C TYR A 300 25.59 9.43 3.10
N ASP A 301 24.30 9.17 3.25
CA ASP A 301 23.26 10.12 2.89
C ASP A 301 22.96 11.07 4.07
N PRO A 302 23.40 12.33 4.00
CA PRO A 302 23.17 13.30 5.07
C PRO A 302 21.73 13.82 5.09
N GLY A 303 20.96 13.62 4.03
CA GLY A 303 19.76 14.38 3.74
C GLY A 303 20.08 15.86 3.50
N THR A 304 19.14 16.72 3.76
CA THR A 304 19.36 18.15 3.71
C THR A 304 20.37 18.60 4.78
N ILE A 305 21.24 19.55 4.40
CA ILE A 305 22.15 20.24 5.31
C ILE A 305 21.58 21.62 5.60
N GLY A 306 21.34 21.94 6.86
CA GLY A 306 20.78 23.19 7.32
C GLY A 306 21.68 24.40 7.11
N VAL A 307 21.22 25.58 7.55
CA VAL A 307 21.92 26.87 7.41
C VAL A 307 23.24 26.90 8.17
N THR A 308 23.29 26.22 9.32
CA THR A 308 24.49 26.14 10.19
C THR A 308 25.22 24.81 10.10
N GLY A 309 24.85 23.97 9.15
CA GLY A 309 25.49 22.67 8.92
C GLY A 309 24.81 21.47 9.63
N VAL A 310 23.64 21.66 10.21
CA VAL A 310 22.86 20.59 10.81
C VAL A 310 22.43 19.62 9.71
N LYS A 311 22.73 18.34 9.90
CA LYS A 311 22.37 17.28 8.95
C LYS A 311 21.01 16.69 9.31
N GLU A 312 20.14 16.57 8.33
CA GLU A 312 18.79 16.02 8.47
C GLU A 312 18.79 14.63 9.12
N LYS A 313 19.66 13.73 8.66
CA LYS A 313 19.78 12.36 9.20
C LYS A 313 19.93 12.29 10.72
N ASN A 314 20.54 13.29 11.34
CA ASN A 314 20.75 13.35 12.79
C ASN A 314 19.47 13.80 13.50
N VAL A 315 18.75 14.75 12.92
CA VAL A 315 17.48 15.27 13.43
C VAL A 315 16.42 14.17 13.38
N THR A 316 16.26 13.53 12.25
CA THR A 316 15.25 12.47 12.04
C THR A 316 15.49 11.29 12.97
N LEU A 317 16.74 10.84 13.11
CA LEU A 317 17.09 9.77 14.05
C LEU A 317 16.81 10.18 15.51
N GLY A 318 17.17 11.41 15.89
CA GLY A 318 16.91 11.93 17.23
C GLY A 318 15.43 11.95 17.60
N ILE A 319 14.57 12.38 16.67
CA ILE A 319 13.11 12.40 16.85
C ILE A 319 12.55 10.97 16.94
N VAL A 320 12.91 10.11 16.00
CA VAL A 320 12.42 8.73 15.93
C VAL A 320 12.79 7.93 17.17
N LEU A 321 14.01 8.05 17.68
CA LEU A 321 14.42 7.35 18.90
C LEU A 321 13.69 7.85 20.16
N LYS A 322 13.36 9.15 20.22
CA LYS A 322 12.55 9.71 21.31
C LYS A 322 11.11 9.22 21.24
N LEU A 323 10.51 9.26 20.05
CA LEU A 323 9.15 8.78 19.80
C LEU A 323 9.02 7.29 20.16
N GLY A 324 9.95 6.47 19.69
CA GLY A 324 9.94 5.05 19.97
C GLY A 324 10.01 4.72 21.46
N LYS A 325 10.87 5.43 22.21
CA LYS A 325 10.91 5.27 23.68
C LYS A 325 9.59 5.63 24.37
N LEU A 326 8.85 6.62 23.87
CA LEU A 326 7.54 6.97 24.39
C LEU A 326 6.53 5.86 24.12
N LEU A 327 6.53 5.31 22.91
CA LEU A 327 5.63 4.21 22.50
C LEU A 327 5.92 2.94 23.29
N GLU A 328 7.19 2.52 23.38
CA GLU A 328 7.62 1.33 24.11
C GLU A 328 7.22 1.38 25.61
N ARG A 329 7.24 2.58 26.22
CA ARG A 329 6.82 2.78 27.60
C ARG A 329 5.30 2.80 27.77
N ALA A 330 4.59 3.47 26.86
CA ALA A 330 3.15 3.68 26.99
C ALA A 330 2.33 2.48 26.51
N PHE A 331 2.86 1.69 25.59
CA PHE A 331 2.19 0.56 24.95
C PHE A 331 3.10 -0.68 24.92
N PRO A 332 3.33 -1.36 26.08
CA PRO A 332 4.27 -2.49 26.15
C PRO A 332 3.92 -3.68 25.25
N HIS A 333 2.65 -3.79 24.83
CA HIS A 333 2.15 -4.82 23.91
C HIS A 333 2.28 -4.44 22.44
N VAL A 334 2.63 -3.18 22.14
CA VAL A 334 2.85 -2.71 20.77
C VAL A 334 4.33 -2.87 20.42
N LYS A 335 4.61 -3.62 19.37
CA LYS A 335 5.96 -3.75 18.83
C LYS A 335 6.35 -2.49 18.05
N VAL A 336 7.39 -1.80 18.50
CA VAL A 336 7.97 -0.67 17.76
C VAL A 336 9.14 -1.17 16.91
N VAL A 337 9.01 -1.01 15.60
CA VAL A 337 10.02 -1.39 14.61
C VAL A 337 10.64 -0.12 14.05
N TYR A 338 11.94 -0.13 13.86
CA TYR A 338 12.69 1.01 13.32
C TYR A 338 13.37 0.57 12.02
N THR A 339 13.33 1.42 11.00
CA THR A 339 14.13 1.17 9.79
C THR A 339 15.62 1.28 10.08
N ARG A 340 15.99 2.21 10.99
CA ARG A 340 17.33 2.31 11.56
C ARG A 340 17.29 2.86 13.00
N LYS A 341 18.24 2.41 13.82
CA LYS A 341 18.47 2.92 15.20
C LYS A 341 19.82 3.61 15.35
N THR A 342 20.63 3.60 14.31
CA THR A 342 21.98 4.18 14.26
C THR A 342 22.16 4.99 12.99
N ASP A 343 23.29 5.67 12.86
CA ASP A 343 23.65 6.38 11.63
C ASP A 343 24.12 5.39 10.55
N LYS A 344 23.18 4.71 9.90
CA LYS A 344 23.43 3.82 8.76
C LYS A 344 22.50 4.17 7.61
N PHE A 345 22.96 3.98 6.39
CA PHE A 345 22.15 4.09 5.20
C PHE A 345 21.18 2.91 5.10
N VAL A 346 19.95 3.19 4.71
CA VAL A 346 18.91 2.20 4.40
C VAL A 346 18.23 2.64 3.10
N GLU A 347 18.29 1.81 2.09
CA GLU A 347 17.66 2.04 0.79
C GLU A 347 16.17 2.33 0.92
N LEU A 348 15.59 3.14 0.04
CA LEU A 348 14.18 3.57 0.15
C LEU A 348 13.21 2.39 0.09
N ASP A 349 13.41 1.46 -0.86
CA ASP A 349 12.58 0.27 -0.98
C ASP A 349 12.71 -0.67 0.22
N ARG A 350 13.89 -0.71 0.85
CA ARG A 350 14.15 -1.55 2.03
C ARG A 350 13.38 -1.07 3.25
N ARG A 351 13.09 0.24 3.36
CA ARG A 351 12.30 0.81 4.47
C ARG A 351 10.88 0.26 4.47
N GLY A 352 10.20 0.30 3.32
CA GLY A 352 8.88 -0.32 3.15
C GLY A 352 8.89 -1.83 3.38
N LYS A 353 9.92 -2.53 2.88
CA LYS A 353 10.08 -3.98 3.11
C LYS A 353 10.25 -4.34 4.58
N ILE A 354 11.03 -3.56 5.35
CA ILE A 354 11.15 -3.74 6.81
C ILE A 354 9.78 -3.62 7.48
N ALA A 355 8.97 -2.64 7.04
CA ALA A 355 7.64 -2.44 7.58
C ALA A 355 6.71 -3.63 7.29
N ASN A 356 6.71 -4.11 6.05
CA ASN A 356 5.89 -5.26 5.61
C ASN A 356 6.32 -6.57 6.29
N GLU A 357 7.63 -6.85 6.34
CA GLU A 357 8.20 -8.03 7.00
C GLU A 357 7.87 -8.07 8.51
N ALA A 358 7.74 -6.91 9.13
CA ALA A 358 7.37 -6.79 10.53
C ALA A 358 5.87 -6.97 10.79
N GLY A 359 5.03 -6.98 9.76
CA GLY A 359 3.58 -6.95 9.86
C GLY A 359 3.06 -5.60 10.33
N GLY A 360 3.71 -4.50 9.91
CA GLY A 360 3.38 -3.13 10.32
C GLY A 360 1.93 -2.77 10.12
N LYS A 361 1.37 -2.01 11.05
CA LYS A 361 -0.01 -1.50 11.02
C LYS A 361 -0.08 0.01 10.87
N LEU A 362 1.03 0.69 11.05
CA LEU A 362 1.21 2.12 10.81
C LEU A 362 2.68 2.38 10.50
N PHE A 363 2.96 3.06 9.40
CA PHE A 363 4.31 3.46 9.00
C PHE A 363 4.43 4.99 9.03
N ILE A 364 5.41 5.50 9.77
CA ILE A 364 5.66 6.94 9.92
C ILE A 364 7.10 7.23 9.50
N SER A 365 7.27 7.90 8.36
CA SER A 365 8.56 8.40 7.91
C SER A 365 8.76 9.83 8.39
N VAL A 366 9.89 10.08 9.05
CA VAL A 366 10.22 11.38 9.66
C VAL A 366 11.36 12.03 8.88
N HIS A 367 11.11 13.24 8.39
CA HIS A 367 12.01 14.07 7.60
C HIS A 367 12.10 15.50 8.13
N ALA A 368 12.98 16.31 7.57
CA ALA A 368 13.11 17.74 7.84
C ALA A 368 13.40 18.50 6.55
N ASN A 369 12.41 19.25 6.11
CA ASN A 369 12.39 19.93 4.83
C ASN A 369 13.48 20.99 4.64
N ALA A 370 13.76 21.38 3.41
CA ALA A 370 14.55 22.56 3.09
C ALA A 370 14.24 23.12 1.70
N LEU A 371 14.44 24.40 1.55
CA LEU A 371 14.50 25.04 0.23
C LEU A 371 15.95 25.10 -0.28
N PRO A 372 16.15 25.10 -1.61
CA PRO A 372 17.49 25.25 -2.18
C PRO A 372 18.19 26.54 -1.74
N LYS A 373 17.45 27.66 -1.69
CA LYS A 373 17.98 28.95 -1.21
C LYS A 373 17.96 29.00 0.32
N LYS A 374 19.13 29.20 0.93
CA LYS A 374 19.34 29.29 2.39
C LYS A 374 20.08 30.58 2.74
N PRO A 375 19.71 31.26 3.83
CA PRO A 375 18.56 31.04 4.69
C PRO A 375 17.23 31.39 3.99
N SER A 376 16.17 30.72 4.38
CA SER A 376 14.80 30.94 3.89
C SER A 376 13.92 31.52 4.99
N SER A 377 12.90 32.31 4.61
CA SER A 377 11.83 32.76 5.53
C SER A 377 10.76 31.70 5.73
N LEU A 378 10.71 30.67 4.88
CA LEU A 378 9.70 29.60 4.98
C LEU A 378 9.94 28.77 6.24
N ARG A 379 8.86 28.52 6.98
CA ARG A 379 8.88 27.83 8.29
C ARG A 379 7.71 26.87 8.41
N GLY A 380 7.82 25.96 9.38
CA GLY A 380 6.73 25.13 9.82
C GLY A 380 6.84 23.68 9.35
N PHE A 381 5.83 22.90 9.67
CA PHE A 381 5.77 21.48 9.38
C PHE A 381 4.67 21.16 8.34
N GLU A 382 4.84 20.01 7.69
CA GLU A 382 3.92 19.45 6.70
C GLU A 382 3.75 17.96 6.94
N VAL A 383 2.57 17.42 6.63
CA VAL A 383 2.35 15.98 6.65
C VAL A 383 1.96 15.55 5.24
N TYR A 384 2.61 14.52 4.73
CA TYR A 384 2.42 14.05 3.36
C TYR A 384 1.76 12.68 3.30
N LEU A 385 0.79 12.57 2.39
CA LEU A 385 0.15 11.33 1.97
C LEU A 385 0.72 10.90 0.62
N LEU A 386 0.81 9.60 0.41
CA LEU A 386 1.17 9.05 -0.89
C LEU A 386 0.01 9.21 -1.87
N ARG A 387 0.09 10.23 -2.71
CA ARG A 387 -0.82 10.53 -3.82
C ARG A 387 -0.10 11.40 -4.85
N PRO A 388 -0.61 11.52 -6.08
CA PRO A 388 -0.05 12.47 -7.04
C PRO A 388 0.04 13.88 -6.44
N GLY A 389 1.20 14.52 -6.58
CA GLY A 389 1.42 15.87 -6.08
C GLY A 389 0.43 16.87 -6.69
N ARG A 390 -0.16 17.73 -5.84
CA ARG A 390 -1.11 18.76 -6.30
C ARG A 390 -0.47 20.11 -6.57
N THR A 391 0.72 20.34 -6.04
CA THR A 391 1.45 21.61 -6.17
C THR A 391 2.86 21.34 -6.63
N GLU A 392 3.43 22.26 -7.42
CA GLU A 392 4.83 22.18 -7.86
C GLU A 392 5.80 22.08 -6.66
N GLU A 393 5.49 22.78 -5.56
CA GLU A 393 6.28 22.70 -4.33
C GLU A 393 6.30 21.27 -3.75
N ALA A 394 5.16 20.60 -3.68
CA ALA A 394 5.05 19.23 -3.16
C ALA A 394 5.76 18.23 -4.07
N VAL A 395 5.66 18.41 -5.39
CA VAL A 395 6.37 17.58 -6.38
C VAL A 395 7.89 17.76 -6.24
N ALA A 396 8.37 19.01 -6.16
CA ALA A 396 9.80 19.30 -6.02
C ALA A 396 10.40 18.75 -4.70
N ILE A 397 9.61 18.73 -3.61
CA ILE A 397 10.03 18.10 -2.35
C ILE A 397 10.16 16.59 -2.53
N ALA A 398 9.15 15.94 -3.12
CA ALA A 398 9.21 14.50 -3.35
C ALA A 398 10.33 14.10 -4.32
N GLU A 399 10.57 14.85 -5.38
CA GLU A 399 11.70 14.62 -6.30
C GLU A 399 13.04 14.68 -5.58
N ARG A 400 13.22 15.65 -4.68
CA ARG A 400 14.44 15.78 -3.89
C ARG A 400 14.63 14.58 -2.94
N GLU A 401 13.58 14.18 -2.22
CA GLU A 401 13.65 13.03 -1.32
C GLU A 401 13.84 11.71 -2.10
N ASN A 402 13.23 11.61 -3.27
CA ASN A 402 13.38 10.45 -4.14
C ASN A 402 14.76 10.38 -4.80
N SER A 403 15.48 11.49 -4.98
CA SER A 403 16.81 11.49 -5.61
C SER A 403 17.86 10.68 -4.85
N VAL A 404 17.59 10.34 -3.59
CA VAL A 404 18.42 9.44 -2.78
C VAL A 404 18.60 8.06 -3.42
N ILE A 405 17.67 7.63 -4.30
CA ILE A 405 17.83 6.38 -5.07
C ILE A 405 19.11 6.37 -5.92
N GLU A 406 19.59 7.52 -6.38
CA GLU A 406 20.83 7.64 -7.17
C GLU A 406 22.06 7.19 -6.37
N LEU A 407 21.97 7.16 -5.04
CA LEU A 407 23.01 6.64 -4.14
C LEU A 407 22.92 5.12 -3.94
N GLU A 408 21.91 4.46 -4.50
CA GLU A 408 21.67 3.04 -4.35
C GLU A 408 22.23 2.26 -5.53
N GLU A 409 22.91 1.15 -5.27
CA GLU A 409 23.46 0.29 -6.31
C GLU A 409 22.37 -0.36 -7.16
N GLY A 410 22.42 -0.20 -8.49
CA GLY A 410 21.43 -0.72 -9.44
C GLY A 410 20.06 -0.05 -9.34
N TYR A 411 20.00 1.23 -8.99
CA TYR A 411 18.75 1.97 -8.81
C TYR A 411 17.92 2.07 -10.11
N GLU A 412 18.56 2.21 -11.27
CA GLU A 412 17.89 2.32 -12.57
C GLU A 412 17.01 1.10 -12.90
N GLU A 413 17.43 -0.09 -12.44
CA GLU A 413 16.69 -1.33 -12.63
C GLU A 413 15.58 -1.53 -11.57
N ARG A 414 15.72 -0.91 -10.40
CA ARG A 414 14.84 -1.10 -9.24
C ARG A 414 13.69 -0.11 -9.17
N TYR A 415 13.94 1.14 -9.57
CA TYR A 415 12.95 2.20 -9.50
C TYR A 415 12.47 2.56 -10.90
N GLN A 416 11.24 2.21 -11.20
CA GLN A 416 10.58 2.78 -12.37
C GLN A 416 10.28 4.25 -12.09
N LYS A 417 10.56 5.14 -13.07
CA LYS A 417 10.12 6.53 -12.97
C LYS A 417 8.64 6.54 -12.60
N LEU A 418 8.29 7.28 -11.56
CA LEU A 418 6.90 7.55 -11.19
C LEU A 418 6.31 8.49 -12.26
N THR A 419 6.12 7.97 -13.48
CA THR A 419 5.25 8.62 -14.46
C THR A 419 3.85 8.69 -13.87
N GLU A 420 3.02 9.64 -14.31
CA GLU A 420 1.63 9.72 -13.81
C GLU A 420 0.91 8.37 -13.87
N GLU A 421 1.14 7.60 -14.93
CA GLU A 421 0.53 6.28 -15.13
C GLU A 421 1.02 5.24 -14.10
N ASN A 422 2.34 5.15 -13.88
CA ASN A 422 2.91 4.24 -12.89
C ASN A 422 2.56 4.66 -11.47
N PHE A 423 2.45 5.97 -11.22
CA PHE A 423 2.06 6.50 -9.93
C PHE A 423 0.60 6.23 -9.60
N ILE A 424 -0.27 6.27 -10.60
CA ILE A 424 -1.67 5.83 -10.47
C ILE A 424 -1.71 4.38 -9.99
N LEU A 425 -0.96 3.48 -10.62
CA LEU A 425 -0.89 2.06 -10.23
C LEU A 425 -0.44 1.88 -8.77
N VAL A 426 0.55 2.65 -8.36
CA VAL A 426 1.09 2.60 -6.99
C VAL A 426 0.10 3.11 -5.95
N THR A 427 -0.54 4.26 -6.19
CA THR A 427 -1.56 4.80 -5.27
C THR A 427 -2.80 3.93 -5.20
N MET A 428 -3.14 3.28 -6.28
CA MET A 428 -4.26 2.33 -6.34
C MET A 428 -4.00 1.09 -5.48
N ALA A 429 -2.78 0.58 -5.47
CA ALA A 429 -2.38 -0.53 -4.62
C ALA A 429 -2.48 -0.20 -3.12
N GLN A 430 -2.40 1.07 -2.76
CA GLN A 430 -2.49 1.55 -1.39
C GLN A 430 -3.87 2.12 -1.02
N SER A 431 -4.86 2.03 -1.92
CA SER A 431 -6.17 2.63 -1.73
C SER A 431 -6.87 2.20 -0.43
N SER A 432 -6.72 0.93 -0.03
CA SER A 432 -7.25 0.40 1.23
C SER A 432 -6.69 1.08 2.49
N TYR A 433 -5.53 1.73 2.40
CA TYR A 433 -4.86 2.37 3.53
C TYR A 433 -5.01 3.90 3.52
N VAL A 434 -5.47 4.46 2.43
CA VAL A 434 -5.54 5.92 2.21
C VAL A 434 -6.36 6.62 3.28
N LYS A 435 -7.58 6.14 3.55
CA LYS A 435 -8.48 6.73 4.56
C LYS A 435 -7.86 6.69 5.96
N ALA A 436 -7.27 5.57 6.33
CA ALA A 436 -6.58 5.42 7.60
C ALA A 436 -5.33 6.32 7.68
N SER A 437 -4.61 6.49 6.57
CA SER A 437 -3.49 7.44 6.46
C SER A 437 -3.95 8.88 6.61
N GLU A 438 -5.09 9.26 6.01
CA GLU A 438 -5.70 10.60 6.14
C GLU A 438 -6.10 10.92 7.59
N VAL A 439 -6.75 9.97 8.27
CA VAL A 439 -7.11 10.11 9.68
C VAL A 439 -5.85 10.34 10.52
N PHE A 440 -4.81 9.53 10.31
CA PHE A 440 -3.57 9.72 11.05
C PHE A 440 -2.88 11.04 10.70
N ALA A 441 -2.82 11.43 9.43
CA ALA A 441 -2.22 12.70 9.00
C ALA A 441 -2.92 13.91 9.62
N ASP A 442 -4.26 13.90 9.69
CA ASP A 442 -5.06 14.95 10.35
C ASP A 442 -4.76 15.03 11.86
N LEU A 443 -4.67 13.89 12.54
CA LEU A 443 -4.29 13.83 13.95
C LEU A 443 -2.85 14.31 14.16
N ALA A 444 -1.91 13.92 13.31
CA ALA A 444 -0.52 14.33 13.39
C ALA A 444 -0.37 15.84 13.24
N GLN A 445 -0.99 16.44 12.20
CA GLN A 445 -0.94 17.89 12.00
C GLN A 445 -1.52 18.67 13.18
N LYS A 446 -2.66 18.22 13.74
CA LYS A 446 -3.30 18.86 14.91
C LYS A 446 -2.39 18.83 16.15
N GLN A 447 -1.75 17.67 16.42
CA GLN A 447 -0.88 17.55 17.58
C GLN A 447 0.46 18.28 17.39
N LEU A 448 1.03 18.27 16.18
CA LEU A 448 2.23 19.06 15.87
C LEU A 448 1.98 20.55 16.06
N ALA A 449 0.89 21.10 15.55
CA ALA A 449 0.51 22.50 15.75
C ALA A 449 0.37 22.85 17.25
N ALA A 450 -0.31 22.00 18.01
CA ALA A 450 -0.57 22.23 19.42
C ALA A 450 0.69 22.16 20.30
N LYS A 451 1.66 21.29 19.98
CA LYS A 451 2.83 21.03 20.83
C LYS A 451 4.08 21.79 20.44
N THR A 452 4.28 22.06 19.15
CA THR A 452 5.52 22.66 18.67
C THR A 452 5.43 24.18 18.52
N HIS A 453 4.23 24.72 18.34
CA HIS A 453 3.98 26.12 17.96
C HIS A 453 4.60 26.52 16.62
N LEU A 454 5.03 25.53 15.83
CA LEU A 454 5.49 25.76 14.47
C LEU A 454 4.29 26.07 13.55
N PRO A 455 4.46 26.88 12.51
CA PRO A 455 3.43 27.10 11.51
C PRO A 455 2.97 25.76 10.91
N ASN A 456 1.65 25.54 10.92
CA ASN A 456 1.03 24.38 10.29
C ASN A 456 0.81 24.68 8.80
N ARG A 457 1.44 23.92 7.93
CA ARG A 457 1.34 24.05 6.47
C ARG A 457 0.40 23.03 5.86
N GLY A 458 -0.28 22.27 6.70
CA GLY A 458 -1.36 21.34 6.32
C GLY A 458 -0.91 19.95 5.93
N VAL A 459 -1.90 19.16 5.55
CA VAL A 459 -1.71 17.83 4.93
C VAL A 459 -1.60 18.02 3.42
N LYS A 460 -0.54 17.51 2.85
CA LYS A 460 -0.22 17.60 1.42
C LYS A 460 -0.14 16.20 0.79
N GLN A 461 0.13 16.16 -0.50
CA GLN A 461 0.20 14.93 -1.27
C GLN A 461 1.40 14.98 -2.21
N ALA A 462 2.18 13.92 -2.25
CA ALA A 462 3.26 13.76 -3.20
C ALA A 462 3.72 12.30 -3.35
N GLY A 463 4.50 12.03 -4.39
CA GLY A 463 4.98 10.71 -4.79
C GLY A 463 6.28 10.31 -4.10
N PHE A 464 6.26 10.05 -2.81
CA PHE A 464 7.44 9.59 -2.09
C PHE A 464 7.67 8.08 -2.25
N TYR A 465 8.80 7.68 -2.81
CA TYR A 465 9.16 6.26 -2.97
C TYR A 465 9.17 5.49 -1.65
N VAL A 466 9.56 6.12 -0.55
CA VAL A 466 9.58 5.49 0.77
C VAL A 466 8.19 5.02 1.23
N LEU A 467 7.13 5.70 0.77
CA LEU A 467 5.75 5.35 1.09
C LEU A 467 5.17 4.30 0.12
N VAL A 468 5.70 4.23 -1.12
CA VAL A 468 5.23 3.31 -2.16
C VAL A 468 5.27 1.85 -1.72
N GLY A 469 6.33 1.47 -1.03
CA GLY A 469 6.57 0.08 -0.63
C GLY A 469 5.85 -0.38 0.63
N ALA A 470 5.19 0.53 1.38
CA ALA A 470 4.57 0.20 2.68
C ALA A 470 3.11 -0.25 2.50
N ALA A 471 2.82 -1.53 2.76
CA ALA A 471 1.49 -2.14 2.63
C ALA A 471 0.66 -1.97 3.93
N MET A 472 0.60 -0.75 4.46
CA MET A 472 -0.16 -0.34 5.64
C MET A 472 -0.45 1.17 5.57
N PRO A 473 -1.32 1.73 6.44
CA PRO A 473 -1.45 3.18 6.61
C PRO A 473 -0.09 3.83 6.81
N ASN A 474 0.22 4.85 6.01
CA ASN A 474 1.53 5.46 5.99
C ASN A 474 1.48 6.98 5.76
N VAL A 475 2.42 7.68 6.36
CA VAL A 475 2.63 9.12 6.18
C VAL A 475 4.11 9.47 6.18
N LEU A 476 4.47 10.58 5.53
CA LEU A 476 5.75 11.23 5.69
C LEU A 476 5.53 12.58 6.40
N VAL A 477 6.33 12.85 7.42
CA VAL A 477 6.23 14.06 8.24
C VAL A 477 7.48 14.90 8.04
N GLU A 478 7.32 16.04 7.38
CA GLU A 478 8.32 17.11 7.31
C GLU A 478 8.20 17.97 8.55
N THR A 479 9.10 17.77 9.49
CA THR A 479 8.98 18.26 10.87
C THR A 479 9.22 19.74 11.03
N ALA A 480 10.01 20.36 10.19
CA ALA A 480 10.21 21.81 9.98
C ALA A 480 11.23 22.03 8.85
N TYR A 481 11.67 23.28 8.63
CA TYR A 481 12.59 23.65 7.56
C TYR A 481 14.01 23.90 8.05
N LEU A 482 14.96 23.01 7.73
CA LEU A 482 16.40 23.21 7.99
C LEU A 482 16.99 24.39 7.20
N SER A 483 16.33 24.86 6.16
CA SER A 483 16.68 26.09 5.44
C SER A 483 16.32 27.38 6.19
N ASN A 484 15.56 27.30 7.29
CA ASN A 484 15.21 28.43 8.15
C ASN A 484 16.01 28.37 9.46
N ARG A 485 16.64 29.50 9.88
CA ARG A 485 17.51 29.53 11.08
C ARG A 485 16.76 29.19 12.38
N GLU A 486 15.50 29.59 12.52
CA GLU A 486 14.75 29.36 13.76
C GLU A 486 14.29 27.91 13.83
N ASP A 487 13.79 27.36 12.70
CA ASP A 487 13.39 25.97 12.59
C ASP A 487 14.59 25.03 12.73
N GLU A 488 15.73 25.36 12.12
CA GLU A 488 16.98 24.59 12.29
C GLU A 488 17.41 24.55 13.75
N ARG A 489 17.40 25.71 14.45
CA ARG A 489 17.73 25.76 15.88
C ARG A 489 16.77 24.91 16.71
N PHE A 490 15.50 24.98 16.40
CA PHE A 490 14.47 24.15 17.06
C PHE A 490 14.74 22.66 16.82
N LEU A 491 14.93 22.25 15.57
CA LEU A 491 15.19 20.87 15.17
C LEU A 491 16.49 20.29 15.75
N ASN A 492 17.53 21.12 15.88
CA ASN A 492 18.83 20.72 16.43
C ASN A 492 18.83 20.67 17.96
N SER A 493 17.77 21.17 18.63
CA SER A 493 17.67 21.12 20.08
C SER A 493 17.00 19.84 20.57
N ASP A 494 17.48 19.31 21.71
CA ASP A 494 16.86 18.16 22.36
C ASP A 494 15.39 18.44 22.73
N ALA A 495 15.09 19.66 23.20
CA ALA A 495 13.75 20.10 23.54
C ALA A 495 12.81 20.16 22.32
N GLY A 496 13.29 20.66 21.17
CA GLY A 496 12.53 20.71 19.93
C GLY A 496 12.19 19.31 19.42
N GLN A 497 13.18 18.42 19.39
CA GLN A 497 12.98 17.02 19.00
C GLN A 497 12.01 16.28 19.93
N ARG A 498 12.06 16.53 21.26
CA ARG A 498 11.09 15.98 22.21
C ARG A 498 9.68 16.47 21.92
N LYS A 499 9.49 17.77 21.68
CA LYS A 499 8.15 18.33 21.35
C LYS A 499 7.54 17.68 20.11
N ILE A 500 8.35 17.43 19.07
CA ILE A 500 7.90 16.70 17.88
C ILE A 500 7.54 15.25 18.23
N ALA A 501 8.41 14.56 18.97
CA ALA A 501 8.16 13.19 19.40
C ALA A 501 6.88 13.07 20.26
N ASP A 502 6.68 13.99 21.21
CA ASP A 502 5.48 14.07 22.04
C ASP A 502 4.21 14.32 21.20
N ALA A 503 4.30 15.19 20.18
CA ALA A 503 3.19 15.47 19.28
C ALA A 503 2.80 14.23 18.48
N LEU A 504 3.76 13.55 17.87
CA LEU A 504 3.52 12.32 17.12
C LEU A 504 3.04 11.19 18.03
N PHE A 505 3.56 11.06 19.23
CA PHE A 505 3.06 10.11 20.24
C PHE A 505 1.58 10.33 20.55
N LEU A 506 1.17 11.59 20.80
CA LEU A 506 -0.23 11.92 21.06
C LEU A 506 -1.12 11.67 19.84
N ALA A 507 -0.61 11.90 18.63
CA ALA A 507 -1.32 11.56 17.40
C ALA A 507 -1.57 10.04 17.30
N ILE A 508 -0.54 9.23 17.56
CA ILE A 508 -0.64 7.77 17.58
C ILE A 508 -1.62 7.29 18.67
N GLN A 509 -1.54 7.88 19.87
CA GLN A 509 -2.45 7.54 20.96
C GLN A 509 -3.92 7.81 20.62
N LYS A 510 -4.21 8.94 19.95
CA LYS A 510 -5.56 9.29 19.51
C LYS A 510 -6.00 8.38 18.36
N TYR A 511 -5.12 8.14 17.40
CA TYR A 511 -5.37 7.25 16.28
C TYR A 511 -5.72 5.84 16.77
N LYS A 512 -4.96 5.31 17.73
CA LYS A 512 -5.24 4.01 18.34
C LYS A 512 -6.64 3.96 18.97
N LYS A 513 -7.03 5.01 19.70
CA LYS A 513 -8.37 5.11 20.34
C LYS A 513 -9.50 5.20 19.30
N GLU A 514 -9.34 6.00 18.25
CA GLU A 514 -10.34 6.13 17.18
C GLU A 514 -10.49 4.80 16.44
N TYR A 515 -9.38 4.15 16.19
CA TYR A 515 -9.33 2.86 15.54
C TYR A 515 -10.00 1.76 16.36
N GLU A 516 -9.72 1.68 17.67
CA GLU A 516 -10.36 0.75 18.59
C GLU A 516 -11.87 1.04 18.76
N LYS A 517 -12.27 2.30 18.72
CA LYS A 517 -13.67 2.72 18.78
C LYS A 517 -14.45 2.26 17.55
N LEU A 518 -13.93 2.43 16.36
CA LEU A 518 -14.53 1.92 15.12
C LEU A 518 -14.70 0.40 15.14
N LEU A 519 -13.74 -0.31 15.73
CA LEU A 519 -13.83 -1.77 15.93
C LEU A 519 -14.87 -2.17 17.01
N GLN A 520 -15.20 -1.29 17.96
CA GLN A 520 -16.20 -1.52 19.01
C GLN A 520 -17.61 -1.12 18.57
N GLU A 521 -17.77 -0.02 17.82
CA GLU A 521 -19.07 0.46 17.32
C GLU A 521 -19.71 -0.51 16.33
N GLY A 522 -18.92 -1.27 15.60
CA GLY A 522 -19.42 -2.44 14.86
C GLY A 522 -20.01 -3.57 15.71
N LYS A 523 -19.92 -3.47 17.07
CA LYS A 523 -20.50 -4.44 18.02
C LYS A 523 -21.80 -4.00 18.67
N THR A 524 -22.09 -2.69 18.72
CA THR A 524 -23.25 -2.16 19.46
C THR A 524 -24.53 -2.11 18.62
N ASP A 525 -24.45 -2.48 17.36
CA ASP A 525 -25.61 -2.57 16.46
C ASP A 525 -26.16 -3.99 16.27
N GLU A 526 -25.84 -4.92 17.19
CA GLU A 526 -26.60 -6.18 17.32
C GLU A 526 -27.56 -6.06 18.51
N PRO A 527 -28.87 -6.30 18.28
CA PRO A 527 -29.86 -6.32 19.35
C PRO A 527 -29.74 -7.54 20.24
#